data_1a570484953da57db243767679851448
#
_entry.id   1a570484953da57db243767679851448
#
_cell.length_a   1.000
_cell.length_b   1.000
_cell.length_c   1.000
_cell.angle_alpha   90.00
_cell.angle_beta   90.00
_cell.angle_gamma   90.00
#
_symmetry.space_group_name_H-M   'P 1'
#
loop_
_entity.id
_entity.type
_entity.pdbx_description
1 polymer ?
#
loop_
_entity_poly.entity_id
_entity_poly.type
_entity_poly.pdbx_seq_one_letter_code
_entity_poly.pdbx_strand_id
1 'polypeptide(L)'
;MPQNDKINVRGVYFDNVTMDEAFRKAVTLIETEGFSYMVTPNSEIVQACVENPALYDVVNTADLTIPDGIGVVYASRILKTPLKEKVAGVEMAAKIIEYAAKEHKKLYFFGGAKASDGKKAVWELAADALREKYPAIEIDGR
;
A
#
# COMPACT_ATOMS: atom_id res chain seq x y z
N MET A 1 9.87 -16.32 -5.57
CA MET A 1 10.29 -16.00 -4.19
C MET A 1 9.80 -17.09 -3.27
N PRO A 2 10.62 -17.62 -2.39
CA PRO A 2 10.14 -18.62 -1.44
C PRO A 2 9.07 -17.97 -0.55
N GLN A 3 7.94 -18.64 -0.38
CA GLN A 3 6.86 -18.25 0.54
C GLN A 3 7.30 -18.23 2.02
N ASN A 4 8.58 -18.48 2.29
CA ASN A 4 9.10 -18.77 3.64
C ASN A 4 9.27 -17.55 4.56
N ASP A 5 9.07 -16.32 4.07
CA ASP A 5 9.29 -15.11 4.89
C ASP A 5 8.00 -14.34 5.20
N LYS A 6 6.83 -14.90 4.90
CA LYS A 6 5.55 -14.27 5.23
C LYS A 6 5.04 -14.71 6.60
N ILE A 7 4.50 -13.75 7.34
CA ILE A 7 3.92 -13.95 8.66
C ILE A 7 2.41 -14.04 8.56
N ASN A 8 1.85 -15.13 9.04
CA ASN A 8 0.41 -15.36 9.06
C ASN A 8 -0.22 -14.69 10.29
N VAL A 9 -1.15 -13.77 10.04
CA VAL A 9 -2.03 -13.20 11.07
C VAL A 9 -3.48 -13.46 10.66
N ARG A 10 -4.12 -14.42 11.29
CA ARG A 10 -5.50 -14.85 11.03
C ARG A 10 -5.82 -15.13 9.55
N GLY A 11 -4.89 -15.75 8.85
CA GLY A 11 -5.05 -16.12 7.45
C GLY A 11 -4.56 -15.07 6.45
N VAL A 12 -4.20 -13.87 6.87
CA VAL A 12 -3.53 -12.88 6.02
C VAL A 12 -2.01 -13.05 6.16
N TYR A 13 -1.34 -13.20 5.03
CA TYR A 13 0.11 -13.43 4.96
C TYR A 13 0.84 -12.13 4.66
N PHE A 14 1.51 -11.58 5.67
CA PHE A 14 2.28 -10.35 5.58
C PHE A 14 3.72 -10.60 5.20
N ASP A 15 4.26 -9.77 4.31
CA ASP A 15 5.70 -9.71 4.10
C ASP A 15 6.39 -9.20 5.37
N ASN A 16 7.39 -9.94 5.85
CA ASN A 16 8.14 -9.58 7.06
C ASN A 16 9.27 -8.61 6.70
N VAL A 17 8.92 -7.35 6.54
CA VAL A 17 9.78 -6.31 5.98
C VAL A 17 9.83 -5.07 6.87
N THR A 18 10.96 -4.36 6.81
CA THR A 18 11.05 -2.97 7.25
C THR A 18 10.48 -2.03 6.18
N MET A 19 10.30 -0.75 6.51
CA MET A 19 9.87 0.26 5.53
C MET A 19 10.84 0.33 4.34
N ASP A 20 12.14 0.30 4.58
CA ASP A 20 13.14 0.36 3.51
C ASP A 20 13.15 -0.90 2.63
N GLU A 21 12.98 -2.07 3.22
CA GLU A 21 12.86 -3.33 2.49
C GLU A 21 11.57 -3.35 1.64
N ALA A 22 10.45 -2.90 2.21
CA ALA A 22 9.18 -2.80 1.50
C ALA A 22 9.26 -1.80 0.33
N PHE A 23 9.89 -0.64 0.55
CA PHE A 23 10.07 0.36 -0.50
C PHE A 23 10.93 -0.17 -1.65
N ARG A 24 12.04 -0.86 -1.37
CA ARG A 24 12.85 -1.49 -2.41
C ARG A 24 12.09 -2.54 -3.22
N LYS A 25 11.26 -3.36 -2.55
CA LYS A 25 10.37 -4.30 -3.23
C LYS A 25 9.35 -3.57 -4.12
N ALA A 26 8.72 -2.49 -3.62
CA ALA A 26 7.78 -1.69 -4.39
C ALA A 26 8.44 -1.08 -5.65
N VAL A 27 9.65 -0.54 -5.54
CA VAL A 27 10.41 -0.03 -6.68
C VAL A 27 10.69 -1.14 -7.70
N THR A 28 11.08 -2.32 -7.26
CA THR A 28 11.29 -3.48 -8.14
C THR A 28 10.01 -3.84 -8.90
N LEU A 29 8.85 -3.81 -8.24
CA LEU A 29 7.56 -4.06 -8.88
C LEU A 29 7.22 -2.98 -9.92
N ILE A 30 7.47 -1.71 -9.60
CA ILE A 30 7.25 -0.58 -10.52
C ILE A 30 8.11 -0.70 -11.78
N GLU A 31 9.35 -1.15 -11.65
CA GLU A 31 10.29 -1.27 -12.77
C GLU A 31 10.15 -2.59 -13.54
N THR A 32 9.40 -3.56 -13.04
CA THR A 32 9.14 -4.83 -13.72
C THR A 32 7.95 -4.68 -14.67
N GLU A 33 8.08 -5.17 -15.88
CA GLU A 33 6.96 -5.18 -16.83
C GLU A 33 5.81 -6.06 -16.35
N GLY A 34 4.59 -5.63 -16.63
CA GLY A 34 3.36 -6.34 -16.30
C GLY A 34 2.56 -5.68 -15.20
N PHE A 35 1.55 -6.39 -14.73
CA PHE A 35 0.68 -5.94 -13.65
C PHE A 35 1.16 -6.50 -12.31
N SER A 36 1.29 -5.63 -11.33
CA SER A 36 1.53 -6.00 -9.93
C SER A 36 0.76 -5.08 -9.01
N TYR A 37 0.48 -5.53 -7.80
CA TYR A 37 -0.19 -4.69 -6.82
C TYR A 37 0.29 -4.96 -5.38
N MET A 38 0.19 -3.92 -4.59
CA MET A 38 0.50 -3.92 -3.16
C MET A 38 -0.76 -3.65 -2.35
N VAL A 39 -0.86 -4.29 -1.20
CA VAL A 39 -1.92 -4.04 -0.22
C VAL A 39 -1.35 -3.67 1.14
N THR A 40 -2.13 -2.89 1.89
CA THR A 40 -1.73 -2.37 3.19
C THR A 40 -2.74 -2.75 4.29
N PRO A 41 -2.95 -4.06 4.56
CA PRO A 41 -3.99 -4.47 5.50
C PRO A 41 -3.65 -4.05 6.94
N ASN A 42 -4.64 -3.46 7.60
CA ASN A 42 -4.67 -3.25 9.03
C ASN A 42 -5.54 -4.34 9.72
N SER A 43 -5.74 -4.23 11.02
CA SER A 43 -6.54 -5.21 11.79
C SER A 43 -8.00 -5.29 11.33
N GLU A 44 -8.60 -4.21 10.85
CA GLU A 44 -9.97 -4.20 10.33
C GLU A 44 -10.07 -4.97 9.00
N ILE A 45 -9.10 -4.76 8.11
CA ILE A 45 -9.03 -5.50 6.83
C ILE A 45 -8.76 -6.98 7.09
N VAL A 46 -7.90 -7.32 8.05
CA VAL A 46 -7.67 -8.73 8.45
C VAL A 46 -8.99 -9.36 8.91
N GLN A 47 -9.77 -8.66 9.76
CA GLN A 47 -11.07 -9.16 10.18
C GLN A 47 -12.06 -9.30 9.02
N ALA A 48 -12.10 -8.33 8.11
CA ALA A 48 -12.94 -8.39 6.93
C ALA A 48 -12.58 -9.58 6.01
N CYS A 49 -11.31 -9.93 5.89
CA CYS A 49 -10.86 -11.10 5.14
C CYS A 49 -11.37 -12.42 5.74
N VAL A 50 -11.53 -12.50 7.06
CA VAL A 50 -12.11 -13.70 7.71
C VAL A 50 -13.57 -13.92 7.29
N GLU A 51 -14.28 -12.84 7.06
CA GLU A 51 -15.72 -12.85 6.74
C GLU A 51 -16.02 -12.85 5.23
N ASN A 52 -15.05 -12.47 4.40
CA ASN A 52 -15.23 -12.32 2.97
C ASN A 52 -14.12 -13.07 2.18
N PRO A 53 -14.44 -14.25 1.63
CA PRO A 53 -13.48 -15.05 0.86
C PRO A 53 -12.90 -14.34 -0.36
N ALA A 54 -13.68 -13.50 -1.04
CA ALA A 54 -13.21 -12.77 -2.22
C ALA A 54 -12.15 -11.70 -1.82
N LEU A 55 -12.37 -11.03 -0.70
CA LEU A 55 -11.38 -10.09 -0.16
C LEU A 55 -10.13 -10.82 0.32
N TYR A 56 -10.29 -11.96 0.99
CA TYR A 56 -9.20 -12.84 1.41
C TYR A 56 -8.30 -13.19 0.22
N ASP A 57 -8.87 -13.63 -0.89
CA ASP A 57 -8.12 -13.99 -2.09
C ASP A 57 -7.36 -12.79 -2.67
N VAL A 58 -8.01 -11.64 -2.78
CA VAL A 58 -7.37 -10.41 -3.29
C VAL A 58 -6.19 -9.99 -2.42
N VAL A 59 -6.35 -10.02 -1.10
CA VAL A 59 -5.27 -9.61 -0.18
C VAL A 59 -4.11 -10.59 -0.22
N ASN A 60 -4.37 -11.90 -0.28
CA ASN A 60 -3.32 -12.92 -0.22
C ASN A 60 -2.63 -13.21 -1.56
N THR A 61 -3.17 -12.73 -2.67
CA THR A 61 -2.53 -12.83 -3.99
C THR A 61 -1.74 -11.58 -4.38
N ALA A 62 -1.67 -10.58 -3.51
CA ALA A 62 -0.87 -9.37 -3.75
C ALA A 62 0.63 -9.69 -3.81
N ASP A 63 1.35 -8.96 -4.65
CA ASP A 63 2.80 -9.09 -4.82
C ASP A 63 3.57 -8.59 -3.59
N LEU A 64 2.99 -7.62 -2.88
CA LEU A 64 3.54 -7.09 -1.63
C LEU A 64 2.40 -6.79 -0.65
N THR A 65 2.47 -7.38 0.53
CA THR A 65 1.49 -7.18 1.62
C THR A 65 2.21 -6.62 2.83
N ILE A 66 2.02 -5.34 3.10
CA ILE A 66 2.71 -4.64 4.20
C ILE A 66 1.81 -4.51 5.44
N PRO A 67 2.37 -4.69 6.64
CA PRO A 67 1.61 -4.60 7.89
C PRO A 67 1.34 -3.15 8.28
N ASP A 68 0.16 -2.64 7.93
CA ASP A 68 -0.28 -1.30 8.29
C ASP A 68 -1.04 -1.32 9.63
N GLY A 69 -0.50 -0.64 10.57
CA GLY A 69 -1.08 -0.50 11.88
C GLY A 69 -0.47 -1.40 12.97
N ILE A 70 -0.44 -0.85 14.16
CA ILE A 70 0.20 -1.48 15.32
C ILE A 70 -0.53 -2.74 15.79
N GLY A 71 -1.84 -2.83 15.54
CA GLY A 71 -2.66 -3.98 15.92
C GLY A 71 -2.20 -5.28 15.26
N VAL A 72 -1.84 -5.22 13.99
CA VAL A 72 -1.30 -6.39 13.24
C VAL A 72 0.06 -6.80 13.81
N VAL A 73 0.91 -5.85 14.14
CA VAL A 73 2.23 -6.11 14.73
C VAL A 73 2.09 -6.75 16.11
N TYR A 74 1.19 -6.26 16.95
CA TYR A 74 0.93 -6.88 18.27
C TYR A 74 0.35 -8.28 18.13
N ALA A 75 -0.60 -8.50 17.21
CA ALA A 75 -1.14 -9.82 16.94
C ALA A 75 -0.05 -10.82 16.55
N SER A 76 0.89 -10.42 15.70
CA SER A 76 2.01 -11.27 15.28
C SER A 76 2.91 -11.66 16.44
N ARG A 77 3.13 -10.78 17.41
CA ARG A 77 3.89 -11.05 18.65
C ARG A 77 3.17 -12.04 19.55
N ILE A 78 1.86 -11.87 19.74
CA ILE A 78 1.02 -12.82 20.51
C ILE A 78 1.06 -14.22 19.88
N LEU A 79 1.03 -14.29 18.55
CA LEU A 79 1.14 -15.52 17.79
C LEU A 79 2.57 -16.12 17.75
N LYS A 80 3.54 -15.49 18.42
CA LYS A 80 4.96 -15.87 18.46
C LYS A 80 5.67 -15.91 17.10
N THR A 81 5.17 -15.17 16.13
CA THR A 81 5.74 -14.98 14.80
C THR A 81 5.86 -13.48 14.51
N PRO A 82 6.76 -12.77 15.21
CA PRO A 82 6.76 -11.30 15.20
C PRO A 82 7.14 -10.70 13.85
N LEU A 83 6.34 -9.75 13.40
CA LEU A 83 6.70 -8.84 12.31
C LEU A 83 7.81 -7.88 12.76
N LYS A 84 8.72 -7.53 11.85
CA LYS A 84 9.87 -6.65 12.12
C LYS A 84 9.42 -5.27 12.63
N GLU A 85 8.48 -4.64 11.90
CA GLU A 85 7.94 -3.33 12.26
C GLU A 85 6.57 -3.07 11.61
N LYS A 86 5.91 -2.03 12.06
CA LYS A 86 4.76 -1.45 11.37
C LYS A 86 5.24 -0.72 10.13
N VAL A 87 4.65 -1.00 8.96
CA VAL A 87 4.90 -0.30 7.70
C VAL A 87 3.64 0.44 7.30
N ALA A 88 3.58 1.73 7.59
CA ALA A 88 2.39 2.53 7.34
C ALA A 88 2.18 2.79 5.84
N GLY A 89 0.98 2.48 5.34
CA GLY A 89 0.64 2.66 3.93
C GLY A 89 0.76 4.10 3.45
N VAL A 90 0.42 5.08 4.30
CA VAL A 90 0.54 6.50 3.96
C VAL A 90 2.01 6.94 3.78
N GLU A 91 2.92 6.44 4.60
CA GLU A 91 4.35 6.72 4.47
C GLU A 91 4.93 6.04 3.23
N MET A 92 4.50 4.81 2.97
CA MET A 92 4.87 4.08 1.74
C MET A 92 4.39 4.84 0.50
N ALA A 93 3.15 5.30 0.49
CA ALA A 93 2.60 6.09 -0.62
C ALA A 93 3.41 7.37 -0.86
N ALA A 94 3.80 8.08 0.20
CA ALA A 94 4.64 9.27 0.09
C ALA A 94 5.99 8.97 -0.56
N LYS A 95 6.66 7.88 -0.17
CA LYS A 95 7.92 7.43 -0.77
C LYS A 95 7.78 7.04 -2.25
N ILE A 96 6.70 6.34 -2.60
CA ILE A 96 6.40 5.95 -3.99
C ILE A 96 6.12 7.18 -4.85
N ILE A 97 5.36 8.15 -4.35
CA ILE A 97 5.07 9.41 -5.07
C ILE A 97 6.35 10.20 -5.32
N GLU A 98 7.22 10.32 -4.31
CA GLU A 98 8.53 10.97 -4.47
C GLU A 98 9.39 10.26 -5.53
N TYR A 99 9.43 8.95 -5.50
CA TYR A 99 10.11 8.13 -6.50
C TYR A 99 9.51 8.35 -7.90
N ALA A 100 8.19 8.32 -8.02
CA ALA A 100 7.50 8.55 -9.30
C ALA A 100 7.79 9.94 -9.87
N ALA A 101 7.82 10.97 -9.02
CA ALA A 101 8.19 12.33 -9.43
C ALA A 101 9.63 12.40 -9.95
N LYS A 102 10.57 11.77 -9.25
CA LYS A 102 12.00 11.75 -9.60
C LYS A 102 12.27 10.97 -10.90
N GLU A 103 11.62 9.83 -11.07
CA GLU A 103 11.80 8.93 -12.22
C GLU A 103 10.80 9.18 -13.36
N HIS A 104 10.06 10.29 -13.32
CA HIS A 104 9.07 10.69 -14.35
C HIS A 104 8.01 9.62 -14.63
N LYS A 105 7.56 8.90 -13.60
CA LYS A 105 6.47 7.94 -13.70
C LYS A 105 5.13 8.67 -13.63
N LYS A 106 4.14 8.15 -14.35
CA LYS A 106 2.76 8.66 -14.31
C LYS A 106 2.00 8.07 -13.12
N LEU A 107 1.24 8.90 -12.43
CA LEU A 107 0.37 8.50 -11.33
C LEU A 107 -1.09 8.61 -11.74
N TYR A 108 -1.92 7.70 -11.29
CA TYR A 108 -3.36 7.76 -11.42
C TYR A 108 -4.00 7.57 -10.05
N PHE A 109 -4.77 8.56 -9.61
CA PHE A 109 -5.52 8.49 -8.35
C PHE A 109 -6.94 7.99 -8.62
N PHE A 110 -7.33 6.95 -7.91
CA PHE A 110 -8.66 6.37 -8.03
C PHE A 110 -9.38 6.34 -6.68
N GLY A 111 -10.58 6.95 -6.64
CA GLY A 111 -11.43 6.95 -5.46
C GLY A 111 -11.42 8.29 -4.69
N GLY A 112 -11.96 8.25 -3.48
CA GLY A 112 -12.21 9.44 -2.69
C GLY A 112 -13.57 10.11 -3.01
N ALA A 113 -13.88 11.19 -2.29
CA ALA A 113 -15.11 11.95 -2.53
C ALA A 113 -15.06 12.65 -3.89
N LYS A 114 -16.15 12.53 -4.63
CA LYS A 114 -16.33 13.19 -5.93
C LYS A 114 -16.50 14.71 -5.79
N ALA A 115 -16.24 15.41 -6.86
CA ALA A 115 -16.56 16.84 -6.97
C ALA A 115 -18.06 17.07 -6.73
N SER A 116 -18.41 18.07 -5.92
CA SER A 116 -19.78 18.48 -5.64
C SER A 116 -19.85 19.95 -5.24
N ASP A 117 -20.95 20.61 -5.62
CA ASP A 117 -21.28 22.00 -5.20
C ASP A 117 -20.11 23.00 -5.33
N GLY A 118 -19.39 22.97 -6.46
CA GLY A 118 -18.26 23.85 -6.74
C GLY A 118 -16.96 23.47 -6.01
N LYS A 119 -16.91 22.32 -5.32
CA LYS A 119 -15.70 21.78 -4.69
C LYS A 119 -15.04 20.76 -5.62
N LYS A 120 -13.72 20.80 -5.69
CA LYS A 120 -12.92 19.79 -6.40
C LYS A 120 -13.05 18.42 -5.75
N ALA A 121 -12.89 17.36 -6.54
CA ALA A 121 -12.74 16.00 -6.02
C ALA A 121 -11.48 15.90 -5.13
N VAL A 122 -11.49 14.94 -4.19
CA VAL A 122 -10.37 14.75 -3.28
C VAL A 122 -9.07 14.45 -4.01
N TRP A 123 -9.13 13.65 -5.08
CA TRP A 123 -7.95 13.36 -5.88
C TRP A 123 -7.36 14.59 -6.57
N GLU A 124 -8.21 15.55 -7.01
CA GLU A 124 -7.76 16.81 -7.63
C GLU A 124 -7.04 17.70 -6.62
N LEU A 125 -7.56 17.79 -5.39
CA LEU A 125 -6.91 18.53 -4.30
C LEU A 125 -5.54 17.93 -3.95
N ALA A 126 -5.46 16.59 -3.87
CA ALA A 126 -4.22 15.88 -3.63
C ALA A 126 -3.21 16.10 -4.79
N ALA A 127 -3.68 16.03 -6.03
CA ALA A 127 -2.85 16.27 -7.21
C ALA A 127 -2.31 17.71 -7.25
N ASP A 128 -3.13 18.70 -6.92
CA ASP A 128 -2.70 20.11 -6.86
C ASP A 128 -1.61 20.31 -5.81
N ALA A 129 -1.79 19.76 -4.61
CA ALA A 129 -0.78 19.83 -3.54
C ALA A 129 0.56 19.16 -3.95
N LEU A 130 0.49 18.03 -4.65
CA LEU A 130 1.67 17.34 -5.14
C LEU A 130 2.35 18.09 -6.29
N ARG A 131 1.61 18.77 -7.16
CA ARG A 131 2.18 19.61 -8.22
C ARG A 131 2.91 20.83 -7.67
N GLU A 132 2.47 21.37 -6.53
CA GLU A 132 3.22 22.43 -5.83
C GLU A 132 4.58 21.91 -5.34
N LYS A 133 4.61 20.70 -4.79
CA LYS A 133 5.84 20.07 -4.27
C LYS A 133 6.73 19.52 -5.38
N TYR A 134 6.13 18.97 -6.43
CA TYR A 134 6.81 18.33 -7.56
C TYR A 134 6.24 18.87 -8.88
N PRO A 135 6.73 20.04 -9.39
CA PRO A 135 6.10 20.73 -10.52
C PRO A 135 5.99 19.94 -11.83
N ALA A 136 6.89 18.95 -12.03
CA ALA A 136 6.90 18.12 -13.24
C ALA A 136 6.13 16.80 -13.09
N ILE A 137 5.46 16.56 -11.94
CA ILE A 137 4.74 15.30 -11.72
C ILE A 137 3.50 15.20 -12.62
N GLU A 138 3.35 14.04 -13.25
CA GLU A 138 2.16 13.75 -14.06
C GLU A 138 1.16 12.94 -13.23
N ILE A 139 0.00 13.54 -12.94
CA ILE A 139 -1.08 12.93 -12.16
C ILE A 139 -2.40 13.08 -12.89
N ASP A 140 -3.13 11.99 -13.00
CA ASP A 140 -4.53 11.97 -13.42
C ASP A 140 -5.34 11.20 -12.37
N GLY A 141 -6.68 11.19 -12.48
CA GLY A 141 -7.53 10.52 -11.49
C GLY A 141 -9.02 10.52 -11.82
N ARG A 142 -9.79 9.83 -10.96
CA ARG A 142 -11.24 9.70 -11.09
C ARG A 142 -11.90 9.52 -9.73
#